data_fe75a123b481e02abcfeb1e41e63e9d2
#
_entry.id   fe75a123b481e02abcfeb1e41e63e9d2
#
_cell.length_a   1.000
_cell.length_b   1.000
_cell.length_c   1.000
_cell.angle_alpha   90.00
_cell.angle_beta   90.00
_cell.angle_gamma   90.00
#
_symmetry.space_group_name_H-M   'P 1'
#
loop_
_entity.id
_entity.type
_entity.pdbx_description
1 polymer ?
#
loop_
_entity_poly.entity_id
_entity_poly.type
_entity_poly.pdbx_seq_one_letter_code
_entity_poly.pdbx_strand_id
1 'polypeptide(L)'
;MKAAGTEEAKGSYALLICLSSPCGVVLRGESHMLEPGLYAYCGSAMGPGGLKARIARHRRRDKTVHWHVDQVTTRAPVLKVGVSFDLSECDLLGQLLRLPGVCIPVAGFGSSDCRICESHFLKLEDEISFQSLRLQPFEA
;
A
#
# COMPACT_ATOMS: atom_id res chain seq x y z
N MET A 1 4.93 -22.28 17.31
CA MET A 1 4.93 -21.83 17.15
C MET A 1 4.55 -20.92 16.47
N LYS A 2 4.74 -20.42 16.39
CA LYS A 2 4.30 -19.40 15.94
C LYS A 2 4.90 -18.91 14.83
N ALA A 3 6.02 -19.13 14.53
CA ALA A 3 6.64 -18.65 13.32
C ALA A 3 5.93 -19.14 12.09
N ALA A 4 5.59 -20.40 12.07
CA ALA A 4 4.88 -20.93 10.91
C ALA A 4 3.56 -20.23 10.69
N GLY A 5 2.81 -20.03 11.77
CA GLY A 5 1.54 -19.32 11.67
C GLY A 5 1.73 -17.90 11.19
N THR A 6 2.79 -17.23 11.66
CA THR A 6 3.06 -15.86 11.28
C THR A 6 3.37 -15.77 9.79
N GLU A 7 4.13 -16.73 9.25
CA GLU A 7 4.51 -16.69 7.86
C GLU A 7 3.33 -16.79 6.91
N GLU A 8 2.27 -17.47 7.33
CA GLU A 8 1.09 -17.61 6.49
C GLU A 8 -0.07 -16.80 6.98
N ALA A 9 0.18 -15.90 7.93
CA ALA A 9 -0.89 -15.08 8.48
C ALA A 9 -1.51 -14.22 7.39
N LYS A 10 -2.81 -14.06 7.48
CA LYS A 10 -3.58 -13.26 6.54
C LYS A 10 -4.05 -12.00 7.23
N GLY A 11 -4.27 -10.97 6.46
CA GLY A 11 -4.71 -9.70 7.02
C GLY A 11 -4.61 -8.60 6.02
N SER A 12 -4.87 -7.39 6.47
CA SER A 12 -4.70 -6.21 5.65
C SER A 12 -3.40 -5.52 6.02
N TYR A 13 -2.91 -4.67 5.14
CA TYR A 13 -1.61 -4.02 5.34
C TYR A 13 -1.58 -2.66 4.69
N ALA A 14 -0.64 -1.84 5.14
CA ALA A 14 -0.35 -0.56 4.53
C ALA A 14 1.15 -0.50 4.25
N LEU A 15 1.48 -0.08 3.05
CA LEU A 15 2.87 0.14 2.65
C LEU A 15 3.17 1.62 2.72
N LEU A 16 4.32 1.98 3.28
CA LEU A 16 4.83 3.35 3.20
C LEU A 16 5.89 3.38 2.12
N ILE A 17 5.65 4.17 1.08
CA ILE A 17 6.48 4.22 -0.11
C ILE A 17 7.08 5.61 -0.23
N CYS A 18 8.38 5.70 -0.52
CA CYS A 18 9.05 6.97 -0.72
C CYS A 18 9.43 7.12 -2.18
N LEU A 19 8.83 8.10 -2.84
CA LEU A 19 9.08 8.37 -4.24
C LEU A 19 10.03 9.56 -4.31
N SER A 20 11.25 9.34 -4.82
CA SER A 20 12.27 10.38 -4.81
C SER A 20 12.29 11.23 -6.08
N SER A 21 11.60 10.79 -7.12
CA SER A 21 11.50 11.56 -8.36
C SER A 21 10.13 11.35 -8.97
N PRO A 22 9.69 12.21 -9.90
CA PRO A 22 8.37 12.05 -10.49
C PRO A 22 8.20 10.68 -11.13
N CYS A 23 7.01 10.12 -11.02
CA CYS A 23 6.74 8.78 -11.52
C CYS A 23 5.44 8.80 -12.33
N GLY A 24 5.54 8.45 -13.59
CA GLY A 24 4.36 8.34 -14.44
C GLY A 24 3.67 7.01 -14.22
N VAL A 25 2.36 7.05 -14.08
CA VAL A 25 1.54 5.84 -13.96
C VAL A 25 0.40 5.91 -14.96
N VAL A 26 -0.10 4.75 -15.33
CA VAL A 26 -1.21 4.66 -16.29
C VAL A 26 -2.38 3.98 -15.61
N LEU A 27 -3.57 4.58 -15.78
CA LEU A 27 -4.81 4.02 -15.27
C LEU A 27 -5.86 4.16 -16.36
N ARG A 28 -6.40 3.03 -16.80
CA ARG A 28 -7.44 3.00 -17.84
C ARG A 28 -7.06 3.80 -19.08
N GLY A 29 -5.80 3.67 -19.47
CA GLY A 29 -5.31 4.33 -20.66
C GLY A 29 -4.93 5.78 -20.50
N GLU A 30 -5.10 6.34 -19.29
CA GLU A 30 -4.73 7.73 -19.03
C GLU A 30 -3.45 7.78 -18.22
N SER A 31 -2.60 8.72 -18.56
CA SER A 31 -1.33 8.90 -17.86
C SER A 31 -1.48 9.93 -16.77
N HIS A 32 -0.87 9.63 -15.63
CA HIS A 32 -0.86 10.53 -14.48
C HIS A 32 0.56 10.64 -13.98
N MET A 33 0.94 11.81 -13.50
CA MET A 33 2.29 12.01 -12.95
C MET A 33 2.20 12.14 -11.44
N LEU A 34 2.88 11.24 -10.74
CA LEU A 34 2.99 11.30 -9.29
C LEU A 34 4.20 12.15 -8.92
N GLU A 35 4.01 13.08 -8.02
CA GLU A 35 5.09 13.94 -7.57
C GLU A 35 5.91 13.23 -6.50
N PRO A 36 7.18 13.62 -6.32
CA PRO A 36 7.97 13.04 -5.25
C PRO A 36 7.31 13.24 -3.90
N GLY A 37 7.49 12.28 -3.00
CA GLY A 37 6.92 12.38 -1.67
C GLY A 37 6.62 11.01 -1.10
N LEU A 38 5.85 11.01 -0.03
CA LEU A 38 5.46 9.79 0.67
C LEU A 38 4.06 9.37 0.26
N TYR A 39 3.90 8.08 0.07
CA TYR A 39 2.64 7.51 -0.34
C TYR A 39 2.33 6.29 0.51
N ALA A 40 1.06 5.98 0.65
CA ALA A 40 0.61 4.79 1.33
C ALA A 40 -0.29 3.98 0.41
N TYR A 41 -0.11 2.69 0.43
CA TYR A 41 -0.98 1.77 -0.30
C TYR A 41 -1.56 0.76 0.68
N CYS A 42 -2.88 0.60 0.63
CA CYS A 42 -3.58 -0.36 1.48
C CYS A 42 -4.02 -1.56 0.66
N GLY A 43 -3.75 -2.74 1.17
CA GLY A 43 -4.15 -3.96 0.50
C GLY A 43 -4.50 -5.04 1.50
N SER A 44 -4.92 -6.20 0.97
CA SER A 44 -5.20 -7.34 1.81
C SER A 44 -4.51 -8.57 1.24
N ALA A 45 -4.11 -9.47 2.12
CA ALA A 45 -3.37 -10.67 1.76
C ALA A 45 -4.14 -11.86 2.29
N MET A 46 -5.14 -12.30 1.55
CA MET A 46 -6.01 -13.41 1.94
C MET A 46 -5.71 -14.68 1.18
N GLY A 47 -4.82 -14.61 0.21
CA GLY A 47 -4.47 -15.76 -0.61
C GLY A 47 -3.37 -16.61 -0.02
N PRO A 48 -2.91 -17.62 -0.76
CA PRO A 48 -1.84 -18.51 -0.30
C PRO A 48 -0.58 -17.70 0.00
N GLY A 49 0.13 -18.10 1.06
CA GLY A 49 1.33 -17.41 1.48
C GLY A 49 1.08 -16.21 2.36
N GLY A 50 -0.14 -15.67 2.36
CA GLY A 50 -0.57 -14.61 3.27
C GLY A 50 0.22 -13.33 3.15
N LEU A 51 0.35 -12.64 4.27
CA LEU A 51 1.03 -11.34 4.32
C LEU A 51 2.49 -11.44 3.87
N LYS A 52 3.19 -12.48 4.29
CA LYS A 52 4.60 -12.59 3.96
C LYS A 52 4.83 -12.62 2.46
N ALA A 53 4.08 -13.45 1.75
CA ALA A 53 4.25 -13.59 0.31
C ALA A 53 3.86 -12.30 -0.41
N ARG A 54 2.75 -11.71 -0.01
CA ARG A 54 2.26 -10.50 -0.67
C ARG A 54 3.21 -9.33 -0.47
N ILE A 55 3.68 -9.14 0.77
CA ILE A 55 4.57 -8.03 1.07
C ILE A 55 5.93 -8.23 0.43
N ALA A 56 6.43 -9.48 0.42
CA ALA A 56 7.69 -9.76 -0.27
C ALA A 56 7.60 -9.38 -1.74
N ARG A 57 6.46 -9.66 -2.38
CA ARG A 57 6.28 -9.30 -3.77
C ARG A 57 6.29 -7.79 -3.96
N HIS A 58 5.64 -7.05 -3.06
CA HIS A 58 5.64 -5.58 -3.15
C HIS A 58 7.04 -5.01 -3.02
N ARG A 59 7.90 -5.61 -2.20
CA ARG A 59 9.24 -5.09 -1.99
C ARG A 59 10.18 -5.39 -3.16
N ARG A 60 9.85 -6.37 -3.99
CA ARG A 60 10.69 -6.67 -5.15
C ARG A 60 10.54 -5.58 -6.19
N ARG A 61 11.67 -5.09 -6.69
CA ARG A 61 11.67 -4.09 -7.75
C ARG A 61 11.70 -4.74 -9.13
N ASP A 62 12.17 -5.96 -9.20
CA ASP A 62 12.27 -6.71 -10.45
C ASP A 62 11.09 -7.66 -10.54
N LYS A 63 10.01 -7.17 -11.12
CA LYS A 63 8.79 -7.97 -11.24
C LYS A 63 7.97 -7.45 -12.41
N THR A 64 7.07 -8.33 -12.89
CA THR A 64 6.12 -7.95 -13.91
C THR A 64 5.02 -7.10 -13.28
N VAL A 65 4.69 -5.99 -13.90
CA VAL A 65 3.63 -5.12 -13.41
C VAL A 65 2.28 -5.83 -13.61
N HIS A 66 1.58 -6.05 -12.51
CA HIS A 66 0.29 -6.72 -12.51
C HIS A 66 -0.78 -5.86 -11.85
N TRP A 67 -0.48 -5.26 -10.70
CA TRP A 67 -1.39 -4.35 -10.00
C TRP A 67 -0.95 -2.91 -10.26
N HIS A 68 -1.91 -1.99 -10.10
CA HIS A 68 -1.61 -0.57 -10.28
C HIS A 68 -0.37 -0.14 -9.49
N VAL A 69 -0.32 -0.53 -8.22
CA VAL A 69 0.76 -0.11 -7.33
C VAL A 69 2.12 -0.64 -7.78
N ASP A 70 2.15 -1.71 -8.58
CA ASP A 70 3.42 -2.23 -9.10
C ASP A 70 4.14 -1.19 -9.93
N GLN A 71 3.40 -0.29 -10.58
CA GLN A 71 4.02 0.77 -11.37
C GLN A 71 4.86 1.68 -10.49
N VAL A 72 4.52 1.78 -9.22
CA VAL A 72 5.26 2.60 -8.26
C VAL A 72 6.34 1.79 -7.55
N THR A 73 6.00 0.60 -7.07
CA THR A 73 6.95 -0.19 -6.27
C THR A 73 8.10 -0.76 -7.09
N THR A 74 7.98 -0.78 -8.42
CA THR A 74 9.13 -1.13 -9.26
C THR A 74 10.12 0.02 -9.35
N ARG A 75 9.74 1.24 -8.94
CA ARG A 75 10.59 2.42 -9.05
C ARG A 75 10.92 3.06 -7.73
N ALA A 76 10.24 2.69 -6.66
CA ALA A 76 10.40 3.34 -5.37
C ALA A 76 10.43 2.30 -4.26
N PRO A 77 11.23 2.54 -3.21
CA PRO A 77 11.32 1.55 -2.12
C PRO A 77 10.11 1.61 -1.21
N VAL A 78 9.77 0.44 -0.66
CA VAL A 78 8.82 0.33 0.43
C VAL A 78 9.59 0.51 1.72
N LEU A 79 9.37 1.61 2.41
CA LEU A 79 10.13 1.94 3.61
C LEU A 79 9.67 1.16 4.83
N LYS A 80 8.35 1.06 5.00
CA LYS A 80 7.77 0.42 6.16
C LYS A 80 6.50 -0.31 5.75
N VAL A 81 6.14 -1.31 6.53
CA VAL A 81 4.90 -2.03 6.35
C VAL A 81 4.23 -2.17 7.70
N GLY A 82 2.96 -1.83 7.76
CA GLY A 82 2.14 -2.08 8.94
C GLY A 82 1.03 -3.04 8.58
N VAL A 83 0.68 -3.92 9.51
CA VAL A 83 -0.35 -4.91 9.26
C VAL A 83 -1.45 -4.82 10.32
N SER A 84 -2.64 -5.24 9.94
CA SER A 84 -3.77 -5.32 10.84
C SER A 84 -4.47 -6.65 10.61
N PHE A 85 -4.83 -7.29 11.72
CA PHE A 85 -5.58 -8.54 11.65
C PHE A 85 -7.07 -8.31 11.94
N ASP A 86 -7.42 -7.08 12.31
CA ASP A 86 -8.79 -6.75 12.70
C ASP A 86 -9.52 -5.90 11.68
N LEU A 87 -8.79 -5.03 10.98
CA LEU A 87 -9.38 -4.08 10.05
C LEU A 87 -9.26 -4.57 8.63
N SER A 88 -10.25 -4.25 7.82
CA SER A 88 -10.16 -4.50 6.38
C SER A 88 -9.27 -3.44 5.74
N GLU A 89 -8.89 -3.68 4.48
CA GLU A 89 -8.11 -2.69 3.76
C GLU A 89 -8.86 -1.38 3.59
N CYS A 90 -10.19 -1.46 3.44
CA CYS A 90 -11.00 -0.24 3.32
C CYS A 90 -11.07 0.51 4.64
N ASP A 91 -11.10 -0.20 5.76
CA ASP A 91 -11.07 0.43 7.08
C ASP A 91 -9.75 1.14 7.31
N LEU A 92 -8.64 0.49 6.92
CA LEU A 92 -7.33 1.11 7.01
C LEU A 92 -7.28 2.38 6.17
N LEU A 93 -7.78 2.29 4.96
CA LEU A 93 -7.78 3.45 4.08
C LEU A 93 -8.56 4.58 4.69
N GLY A 94 -9.72 4.27 5.28
CA GLY A 94 -10.54 5.30 5.92
C GLY A 94 -9.83 6.00 7.05
N GLN A 95 -9.05 5.25 7.83
CA GLN A 95 -8.29 5.85 8.91
C GLN A 95 -7.19 6.76 8.38
N LEU A 96 -6.51 6.33 7.33
CA LEU A 96 -5.46 7.16 6.72
C LEU A 96 -6.03 8.45 6.15
N LEU A 97 -7.20 8.37 5.53
CA LEU A 97 -7.82 9.56 4.93
C LEU A 97 -8.19 10.61 5.97
N ARG A 98 -8.33 10.24 7.23
CA ARG A 98 -8.65 11.20 8.28
C ARG A 98 -7.44 11.95 8.80
N LEU A 99 -6.25 11.53 8.41
CA LEU A 99 -5.03 12.21 8.86
C LEU A 99 -4.85 13.51 8.09
N PRO A 100 -4.26 14.53 8.74
CA PRO A 100 -4.06 15.82 8.08
C PRO A 100 -3.19 15.70 6.84
N GLY A 101 -3.57 16.39 5.79
CA GLY A 101 -2.74 16.47 4.59
C GLY A 101 -2.78 15.26 3.68
N VAL A 102 -3.54 14.23 4.04
CA VAL A 102 -3.62 13.02 3.20
C VAL A 102 -4.65 13.26 2.10
N CYS A 103 -4.29 12.88 0.89
CA CYS A 103 -5.20 13.03 -0.24
C CYS A 103 -5.06 11.88 -1.22
N ILE A 104 -6.00 11.82 -2.16
CA ILE A 104 -6.01 10.80 -3.20
C ILE A 104 -5.39 11.41 -4.44
N PRO A 105 -4.19 10.93 -4.85
CA PRO A 105 -3.52 11.50 -6.03
C PRO A 105 -4.16 11.06 -7.34
N VAL A 106 -4.67 9.83 -7.41
CA VAL A 106 -5.29 9.32 -8.63
C VAL A 106 -6.48 8.46 -8.23
N ALA A 107 -7.68 8.91 -8.54
CA ALA A 107 -8.89 8.17 -8.23
C ALA A 107 -8.90 6.84 -8.98
N GLY A 108 -9.28 5.77 -8.29
CA GLY A 108 -9.33 4.43 -8.87
C GLY A 108 -8.04 3.66 -8.82
N PHE A 109 -6.95 4.31 -8.42
CA PHE A 109 -5.64 3.65 -8.42
C PHE A 109 -5.57 2.65 -7.26
N GLY A 110 -5.33 1.39 -7.59
CA GLY A 110 -5.21 0.33 -6.60
C GLY A 110 -6.52 -0.20 -6.07
N SER A 111 -7.66 0.30 -6.56
CA SER A 111 -8.96 -0.07 -6.04
C SER A 111 -9.90 -0.64 -7.11
N SER A 112 -9.35 -1.23 -8.18
CA SER A 112 -10.18 -1.69 -9.29
C SER A 112 -11.18 -2.79 -8.86
N ASP A 113 -10.85 -3.56 -7.83
CA ASP A 113 -11.76 -4.60 -7.35
C ASP A 113 -12.62 -4.14 -6.19
N CYS A 114 -12.52 -2.87 -5.82
CA CYS A 114 -13.24 -2.34 -4.66
C CYS A 114 -14.34 -1.40 -5.14
N ARG A 115 -15.54 -1.55 -4.57
CA ARG A 115 -16.67 -0.70 -4.93
C ARG A 115 -16.94 0.37 -3.89
N ILE A 116 -16.18 0.37 -2.79
CA ILE A 116 -16.42 1.28 -1.68
C ILE A 116 -15.41 2.41 -1.68
N CYS A 117 -14.15 2.08 -1.88
CA CYS A 117 -13.08 3.06 -1.75
C CYS A 117 -12.78 3.72 -3.08
N GLU A 118 -12.57 5.02 -3.05
CA GLU A 118 -12.25 5.78 -4.25
C GLU A 118 -10.85 5.44 -4.76
N SER A 119 -9.95 5.07 -3.85
CA SER A 119 -8.58 4.67 -4.21
C SER A 119 -7.99 3.96 -3.00
N HIS A 120 -7.06 3.03 -3.24
CA HIS A 120 -6.29 2.43 -2.13
C HIS A 120 -4.88 2.99 -2.07
N PHE A 121 -4.59 4.05 -2.82
CA PHE A 121 -3.29 4.65 -2.89
C PHE A 121 -3.41 6.13 -2.52
N LEU A 122 -2.67 6.54 -1.50
CA LEU A 122 -2.82 7.87 -0.92
C LEU A 122 -1.49 8.60 -0.90
N LYS A 123 -1.54 9.93 -1.04
CA LYS A 123 -0.38 10.77 -0.84
C LYS A 123 -0.42 11.28 0.59
N LEU A 124 0.70 11.12 1.29
CA LEU A 124 0.82 11.51 2.68
C LEU A 124 1.56 12.84 2.79
N GLU A 125 1.27 13.59 3.84
CA GLU A 125 2.00 14.81 4.09
C GLU A 125 3.37 14.50 4.68
N ASP A 126 3.43 13.58 5.63
CA ASP A 126 4.70 13.18 6.21
C ASP A 126 4.58 11.79 6.83
N GLU A 127 5.71 11.30 7.34
CA GLU A 127 5.77 9.95 7.88
C GLU A 127 5.01 9.82 9.19
N ILE A 128 4.82 10.90 9.91
CA ILE A 128 4.08 10.88 11.18
C ILE A 128 2.66 10.41 10.96
N SER A 129 2.07 10.78 9.80
CA SER A 129 0.73 10.35 9.47
C SER A 129 0.59 8.83 9.51
N PHE A 130 1.61 8.13 8.99
CA PHE A 130 1.58 6.68 8.97
C PHE A 130 1.73 6.10 10.37
N GLN A 131 2.59 6.71 11.18
CA GLN A 131 2.88 6.21 12.52
C GLN A 131 1.71 6.38 13.49
N SER A 132 0.78 7.27 13.19
CA SER A 132 -0.34 7.49 14.08
C SER A 132 -1.38 6.37 14.01
N LEU A 133 -1.23 5.43 13.08
CA LEU A 133 -2.11 4.29 12.97
C LEU A 133 -1.67 3.18 13.92
N ARG A 134 -2.65 2.36 14.32
CA ARG A 134 -2.37 1.25 15.23
C ARG A 134 -2.04 0.00 14.44
N LEU A 135 -1.05 0.10 13.59
CA LEU A 135 -0.60 -1.02 12.79
C LEU A 135 0.58 -1.68 13.45
N GLN A 136 0.63 -3.00 13.34
CA GLN A 136 1.79 -3.74 13.82
C GLN A 136 2.87 -3.70 12.76
N PRO A 137 4.12 -3.44 13.14
CA PRO A 137 5.20 -3.47 12.16
C PRO A 137 5.34 -4.87 11.57
N PHE A 138 5.66 -4.92 10.30
CA PHE A 138 5.90 -6.19 9.62
C PHE A 138 7.29 -6.18 9.03
N GLU A 139 8.11 -7.13 9.48
CA GLU A 139 9.48 -7.26 9.00
C GLU A 139 9.65 -8.65 8.43
N ALA A 140 9.69 -8.72 7.13
CA ALA A 140 9.80 -10.01 6.47
C ALA A 140 11.10 -10.15 5.73
#